data_b350f05989119506cb973f3cb702ec75
#
_entry.id   b350f05989119506cb973f3cb702ec75
#
_cell.length_a   1.000
_cell.length_b   1.000
_cell.length_c   1.000
_cell.angle_alpha   90.00
_cell.angle_beta   90.00
_cell.angle_gamma   90.00
#
_symmetry.space_group_name_H-M   'P 1'
#
loop_
_entity.id
_entity.type
_entity.pdbx_description
1 polymer ?
#
loop_
_entity_poly.entity_id
_entity_poly.type
_entity_poly.pdbx_seq_one_letter_code
_entity_poly.pdbx_strand_id
1 'polypeptide(L)'
;MYVSLETSEDTDRRLRRIATLMDVEVLDGVWWYQELAPDDYPRRVRQDAIALIRGRSGWSQLVPVISGDNAPERFRVWCCHFPEAADNSGFIGWLASRIKHRTGSGVFVVCGSSAADGGIYDYWGCPDEIAGPVLEELRAIAAGVDSTEPTPGALSLDGVRMCPVAATGHAEVDRETLFSFSQEGPVVSARYSGGAVQIGFLIGTLSEDQLAWRYVQADQAGRLDSGHAFCELLRLPDGRLR
;
A
#
# COMPACT_ATOMS: atom_id res chain seq x y z
N MET A 1 -19.05 -8.11 13.89
CA MET A 1 -18.14 -7.18 13.18
C MET A 1 -18.03 -5.94 14.07
N TYR A 2 -16.86 -5.67 14.60
CA TYR A 2 -16.60 -4.49 15.43
C TYR A 2 -16.22 -3.33 14.50
N VAL A 3 -16.87 -2.20 14.63
CA VAL A 3 -16.48 -0.97 13.90
C VAL A 3 -15.83 -0.05 14.92
N SER A 4 -14.49 0.04 14.90
CA SER A 4 -13.80 1.01 15.73
C SER A 4 -13.67 2.34 14.98
N LEU A 5 -13.93 3.44 15.69
CA LEU A 5 -13.71 4.80 15.21
C LEU A 5 -12.27 5.24 15.54
N GLU A 6 -11.29 4.49 15.03
CA GLU A 6 -9.89 4.80 15.22
C GLU A 6 -9.43 5.88 14.23
N THR A 7 -8.44 6.66 14.63
CA THR A 7 -7.70 7.49 13.67
C THR A 7 -6.82 6.61 12.78
N SER A 8 -6.39 7.13 11.65
CA SER A 8 -5.47 6.39 10.76
C SER A 8 -4.16 6.00 11.48
N GLU A 9 -3.67 6.85 12.39
CA GLU A 9 -2.48 6.59 13.19
C GLU A 9 -2.70 5.47 14.23
N ASP A 10 -3.85 5.46 14.91
CA ASP A 10 -4.18 4.41 15.86
C ASP A 10 -4.36 3.06 15.15
N THR A 11 -5.00 3.07 13.98
CA THR A 11 -5.14 1.90 13.12
C THR A 11 -3.76 1.36 12.71
N ASP A 12 -2.85 2.21 12.20
CA ASP A 12 -1.50 1.80 11.81
C ASP A 12 -0.73 1.21 13.01
N ARG A 13 -0.77 1.86 14.17
CA ARG A 13 -0.12 1.37 15.40
C ARG A 13 -0.68 0.02 15.85
N ARG A 14 -1.99 -0.19 15.78
CA ARG A 14 -2.64 -1.46 16.10
C ARG A 14 -2.21 -2.55 15.11
N LEU A 15 -2.24 -2.28 13.81
CA LEU A 15 -1.91 -3.26 12.77
C LEU A 15 -0.43 -3.65 12.80
N ARG A 16 0.48 -2.70 13.08
CA ARG A 16 1.90 -3.01 13.35
C ARG A 16 2.07 -3.97 14.51
N ARG A 17 1.38 -3.70 15.63
CA ARG A 17 1.41 -4.60 16.78
C ARG A 17 0.87 -5.99 16.45
N ILE A 18 -0.21 -6.10 15.68
CA ILE A 18 -0.75 -7.39 15.23
C ILE A 18 0.27 -8.11 14.35
N ALA A 19 0.91 -7.41 13.44
CA ALA A 19 1.92 -7.97 12.56
C ALA A 19 3.13 -8.57 13.31
N THR A 20 3.50 -8.03 14.47
CA THR A 20 4.56 -8.64 15.32
C THR A 20 4.08 -9.86 16.11
N LEU A 21 2.79 -10.09 16.19
CA LEU A 21 2.19 -11.19 16.95
C LEU A 21 1.65 -12.31 16.06
N MET A 22 1.50 -12.04 14.76
CA MET A 22 1.03 -13.05 13.80
C MET A 22 2.13 -14.09 13.54
N ASP A 23 1.70 -15.31 13.26
CA ASP A 23 2.59 -16.34 12.72
C ASP A 23 2.53 -16.32 11.19
N VAL A 24 3.70 -16.34 10.56
CA VAL A 24 3.84 -16.29 9.10
C VAL A 24 4.48 -17.57 8.61
N GLU A 25 3.72 -18.41 7.96
CA GLU A 25 4.17 -19.63 7.31
C GLU A 25 4.37 -19.39 5.82
N VAL A 26 5.61 -19.51 5.33
CA VAL A 26 5.88 -19.46 3.88
C VAL A 26 5.74 -20.88 3.33
N LEU A 27 4.80 -21.06 2.40
CA LEU A 27 4.56 -22.38 1.83
C LEU A 27 5.67 -22.80 0.86
N ASP A 28 5.99 -24.07 0.87
CA ASP A 28 7.00 -24.64 0.01
C ASP A 28 6.58 -24.61 -1.48
N GLY A 29 7.58 -24.45 -2.35
CA GLY A 29 7.40 -24.50 -3.80
C GLY A 29 6.78 -23.24 -4.38
N VAL A 30 6.26 -23.41 -5.57
CA VAL A 30 5.63 -22.38 -6.41
C VAL A 30 4.19 -22.78 -6.65
N TRP A 31 3.29 -21.84 -6.65
CA TRP A 31 1.86 -22.05 -6.72
C TRP A 31 1.27 -21.38 -7.97
N TRP A 32 0.09 -21.86 -8.43
CA TRP A 32 -0.63 -21.24 -9.53
C TRP A 32 -2.13 -21.46 -9.43
N TYR A 33 -2.89 -20.63 -10.12
CA TYR A 33 -4.32 -20.85 -10.27
C TYR A 33 -4.60 -21.75 -11.45
N GLN A 34 -5.07 -22.97 -11.17
CA GLN A 34 -5.52 -23.93 -12.17
C GLN A 34 -7.03 -23.79 -12.38
N GLU A 35 -7.44 -23.52 -13.61
CA GLU A 35 -8.84 -23.44 -13.96
C GLU A 35 -9.45 -24.84 -14.14
N LEU A 36 -10.70 -25.00 -13.70
CA LEU A 36 -11.52 -26.20 -13.87
C LEU A 36 -12.81 -25.85 -14.61
N ALA A 37 -13.12 -26.56 -15.69
CA ALA A 37 -14.41 -26.45 -16.33
C ALA A 37 -15.54 -26.91 -15.38
N PRO A 38 -16.79 -26.44 -15.55
CA PRO A 38 -17.90 -26.82 -14.68
C PRO A 38 -18.07 -28.35 -14.53
N ASP A 39 -17.89 -29.08 -15.61
CA ASP A 39 -18.03 -30.54 -15.65
C ASP A 39 -16.87 -31.31 -14.99
N ASP A 40 -15.75 -30.62 -14.77
CA ASP A 40 -14.58 -31.19 -14.09
C ASP A 40 -14.74 -31.16 -12.55
N TYR A 41 -15.59 -30.28 -12.04
CA TYR A 41 -15.87 -30.20 -10.61
C TYR A 41 -16.87 -31.28 -10.16
N PRO A 42 -16.69 -31.98 -9.02
CA PRO A 42 -15.54 -31.90 -8.10
C PRO A 42 -14.40 -32.88 -8.46
N ARG A 43 -14.52 -33.63 -9.55
CA ARG A 43 -13.64 -34.75 -9.85
C ARG A 43 -12.17 -34.41 -10.03
N ARG A 44 -11.87 -33.17 -10.51
CA ARG A 44 -10.50 -32.69 -10.76
C ARG A 44 -10.00 -31.71 -9.69
N VAL A 45 -10.75 -31.57 -8.59
CA VAL A 45 -10.26 -30.80 -7.43
C VAL A 45 -9.10 -31.59 -6.80
N ARG A 46 -7.96 -30.92 -6.67
CA ARG A 46 -6.77 -31.52 -6.06
C ARG A 46 -6.86 -31.48 -4.54
N GLN A 47 -6.36 -32.51 -3.87
CA GLN A 47 -6.36 -32.59 -2.40
C GLN A 47 -5.38 -31.61 -1.75
N ASP A 48 -4.33 -31.20 -2.48
CA ASP A 48 -3.33 -30.22 -2.08
C ASP A 48 -3.72 -28.77 -2.45
N ALA A 49 -4.95 -28.53 -2.93
CA ALA A 49 -5.45 -27.20 -3.17
C ALA A 49 -5.70 -26.47 -1.86
N ILE A 50 -5.13 -25.28 -1.70
CA ILE A 50 -5.36 -24.42 -0.52
C ILE A 50 -6.54 -23.48 -0.71
N ALA A 51 -7.02 -23.29 -1.93
CA ALA A 51 -8.23 -22.51 -2.22
C ALA A 51 -8.98 -23.11 -3.41
N LEU A 52 -10.31 -22.98 -3.37
CA LEU A 52 -11.20 -23.35 -4.46
C LEU A 52 -12.23 -22.23 -4.63
N ILE A 53 -12.18 -21.52 -5.74
CA ILE A 53 -12.96 -20.32 -5.98
C ILE A 53 -13.89 -20.52 -7.15
N ARG A 54 -15.19 -20.27 -6.94
CA ARG A 54 -16.19 -20.35 -8.00
C ARG A 54 -16.17 -19.06 -8.84
N GLY A 55 -15.84 -19.19 -10.12
CA GLY A 55 -15.97 -18.15 -11.13
C GLY A 55 -17.35 -18.15 -11.81
N ARG A 56 -17.54 -17.26 -12.79
CA ARG A 56 -18.78 -17.20 -13.59
C ARG A 56 -18.97 -18.40 -14.50
N SER A 57 -17.87 -18.91 -15.06
CA SER A 57 -17.88 -19.97 -16.09
C SER A 57 -17.22 -21.27 -15.64
N GLY A 58 -16.79 -21.39 -14.39
CA GLY A 58 -16.06 -22.57 -13.91
C GLY A 58 -15.54 -22.34 -12.50
N TRP A 59 -14.50 -23.05 -12.15
CA TRP A 59 -13.81 -22.95 -10.87
C TRP A 59 -12.33 -22.69 -11.10
N SER A 60 -11.67 -22.10 -10.13
CA SER A 60 -10.21 -22.06 -10.04
C SER A 60 -9.75 -22.59 -8.71
N GLN A 61 -8.67 -23.35 -8.71
CA GLN A 61 -8.04 -23.86 -7.49
C GLN A 61 -6.60 -23.35 -7.41
N LEU A 62 -6.18 -22.96 -6.22
CA LEU A 62 -4.80 -22.57 -5.94
C LEU A 62 -4.03 -23.80 -5.49
N VAL A 63 -3.10 -24.26 -6.32
CA VAL A 63 -2.39 -25.52 -6.15
C VAL A 63 -0.88 -25.36 -6.36
N PRO A 64 -0.04 -26.23 -5.73
CA PRO A 64 1.38 -26.24 -6.04
C PRO A 64 1.63 -26.66 -7.48
N VAL A 65 2.63 -26.05 -8.12
CA VAL A 65 3.12 -26.44 -9.44
C VAL A 65 3.84 -27.77 -9.34
N ILE A 66 3.41 -28.73 -10.15
CA ILE A 66 4.08 -30.04 -10.27
C ILE A 66 4.68 -30.22 -11.66
N SER A 67 5.56 -31.22 -11.80
CA SER A 67 6.18 -31.52 -13.08
C SER A 67 5.14 -31.83 -14.16
N GLY A 68 5.21 -31.11 -15.27
CA GLY A 68 4.26 -31.20 -16.38
C GLY A 68 3.13 -30.20 -16.38
N ASP A 69 2.98 -29.37 -15.32
CA ASP A 69 2.01 -28.28 -15.32
C ASP A 69 2.43 -27.17 -16.28
N ASN A 70 1.46 -26.69 -17.06
CA ASN A 70 1.61 -25.48 -17.86
C ASN A 70 1.08 -24.28 -17.04
N ALA A 71 1.86 -23.86 -16.04
CA ALA A 71 1.52 -22.76 -15.15
C ALA A 71 1.96 -21.42 -15.79
N PRO A 72 1.04 -20.63 -16.40
CA PRO A 72 1.39 -19.37 -17.06
C PRO A 72 1.78 -18.28 -16.09
N GLU A 73 1.18 -18.28 -14.91
CA GLU A 73 1.48 -17.37 -13.81
C GLU A 73 1.90 -18.18 -12.60
N ARG A 74 2.97 -17.77 -11.96
CA ARG A 74 3.59 -18.46 -10.83
C ARG A 74 3.67 -17.54 -9.63
N PHE A 75 3.33 -18.09 -8.47
CA PHE A 75 3.24 -17.33 -7.23
C PHE A 75 4.05 -17.97 -6.11
N ARG A 76 4.67 -17.14 -5.29
CA ARG A 76 5.10 -17.52 -3.95
C ARG A 76 3.94 -17.24 -3.00
N VAL A 77 3.63 -18.21 -2.14
CA VAL A 77 2.48 -18.13 -1.22
C VAL A 77 2.96 -18.23 0.23
N TRP A 78 2.33 -17.46 1.09
CA TRP A 78 2.49 -17.56 2.55
C TRP A 78 1.14 -17.47 3.22
N CYS A 79 1.06 -17.96 4.46
CA CYS A 79 -0.12 -17.86 5.30
C CYS A 79 0.18 -16.98 6.52
N CYS A 80 -0.77 -16.11 6.86
CA CYS A 80 -0.74 -15.31 8.08
C CYS A 80 -1.80 -15.86 9.04
N HIS A 81 -1.38 -16.36 10.20
CA HIS A 81 -2.26 -16.77 11.28
C HIS A 81 -2.29 -15.67 12.35
N PHE A 82 -3.49 -15.23 12.70
CA PHE A 82 -3.65 -14.14 13.66
C PHE A 82 -3.89 -14.70 15.07
N PRO A 83 -3.40 -13.99 16.11
CA PRO A 83 -3.71 -14.35 17.47
C PRO A 83 -5.23 -14.38 17.71
N GLU A 84 -5.67 -15.31 18.55
CA GLU A 84 -7.08 -15.38 18.97
C GLU A 84 -7.53 -14.02 19.55
N ALA A 85 -8.71 -13.57 19.15
CA ALA A 85 -9.31 -12.29 19.55
C ALA A 85 -8.55 -11.02 19.09
N ALA A 86 -7.54 -11.12 18.21
CA ALA A 86 -6.90 -9.94 17.63
C ALA A 86 -7.86 -9.21 16.69
N ASP A 87 -7.97 -7.89 16.84
CA ASP A 87 -8.70 -7.06 15.87
C ASP A 87 -7.82 -6.78 14.65
N ASN A 88 -7.86 -7.69 13.69
CA ASN A 88 -7.13 -7.58 12.42
C ASN A 88 -7.89 -6.78 11.34
N SER A 89 -8.94 -6.05 11.70
CA SER A 89 -9.71 -5.23 10.75
C SER A 89 -8.80 -4.20 10.05
N GLY A 90 -8.87 -4.17 8.73
CA GLY A 90 -8.02 -3.31 7.90
C GLY A 90 -6.63 -3.88 7.58
N PHE A 91 -6.24 -5.04 8.14
CA PHE A 91 -4.90 -5.62 7.95
C PHE A 91 -4.58 -5.89 6.47
N ILE A 92 -5.54 -6.45 5.72
CA ILE A 92 -5.35 -6.75 4.30
C ILE A 92 -4.98 -5.48 3.52
N GLY A 93 -5.76 -4.41 3.66
CA GLY A 93 -5.50 -3.14 2.98
C GLY A 93 -4.17 -2.53 3.38
N TRP A 94 -3.86 -2.56 4.68
CA TRP A 94 -2.62 -2.04 5.24
C TRP A 94 -1.38 -2.78 4.71
N LEU A 95 -1.37 -4.13 4.78
CA LEU A 95 -0.23 -4.93 4.34
C LEU A 95 -0.07 -4.90 2.81
N ALA A 96 -1.17 -5.00 2.04
CA ALA A 96 -1.14 -4.93 0.59
C ALA A 96 -0.58 -3.59 0.09
N SER A 97 -1.01 -2.46 0.69
CA SER A 97 -0.49 -1.13 0.38
C SER A 97 1.00 -1.04 0.68
N ARG A 98 1.42 -1.52 1.85
CA ARG A 98 2.83 -1.50 2.26
C ARG A 98 3.72 -2.32 1.31
N ILE A 99 3.30 -3.54 0.94
CA ILE A 99 4.02 -4.36 -0.04
C ILE A 99 4.08 -3.63 -1.38
N LYS A 100 2.97 -3.08 -1.86
CA LYS A 100 2.93 -2.33 -3.11
C LYS A 100 3.90 -1.16 -3.11
N HIS A 101 3.93 -0.39 -2.04
CA HIS A 101 4.83 0.76 -1.92
C HIS A 101 6.31 0.36 -1.88
N ARG A 102 6.64 -0.74 -1.17
CA ARG A 102 8.04 -1.17 -0.99
C ARG A 102 8.61 -1.95 -2.17
N THR A 103 7.79 -2.70 -2.88
CA THR A 103 8.26 -3.65 -3.89
C THR A 103 7.71 -3.39 -5.29
N GLY A 104 6.75 -2.45 -5.43
CA GLY A 104 6.03 -2.24 -6.69
C GLY A 104 5.05 -3.35 -7.05
N SER A 105 4.96 -4.43 -6.25
CA SER A 105 4.13 -5.59 -6.55
C SER A 105 2.69 -5.46 -6.10
N GLY A 106 1.78 -6.08 -6.87
CA GLY A 106 0.48 -6.49 -6.34
C GLY A 106 0.58 -7.81 -5.57
N VAL A 107 -0.42 -8.06 -4.74
CA VAL A 107 -0.62 -9.33 -4.03
C VAL A 107 -2.07 -9.79 -4.21
N PHE A 108 -2.31 -11.09 -4.15
CA PHE A 108 -3.64 -11.61 -3.94
C PHE A 108 -3.81 -12.11 -2.50
N VAL A 109 -5.06 -12.19 -2.03
CA VAL A 109 -5.38 -12.70 -0.70
C VAL A 109 -6.58 -13.63 -0.79
N VAL A 110 -6.50 -14.76 -0.09
CA VAL A 110 -7.61 -15.70 0.09
C VAL A 110 -7.77 -15.96 1.58
N CYS A 111 -8.88 -15.50 2.15
CA CYS A 111 -9.14 -15.63 3.57
C CYS A 111 -9.82 -16.96 3.88
N GLY A 112 -9.42 -17.58 4.98
CA GLY A 112 -10.01 -18.77 5.53
C GLY A 112 -10.35 -18.62 7.01
N SER A 113 -11.08 -19.61 7.56
CA SER A 113 -11.37 -19.68 8.98
C SER A 113 -11.44 -21.14 9.44
N SER A 114 -10.70 -21.46 10.49
CA SER A 114 -10.69 -22.77 11.10
C SER A 114 -10.64 -22.63 12.62
N ALA A 115 -11.66 -23.17 13.31
CA ALA A 115 -11.67 -23.16 14.76
C ALA A 115 -10.54 -24.01 15.37
N ALA A 116 -10.04 -25.01 14.64
CA ALA A 116 -8.92 -25.84 15.06
C ALA A 116 -7.57 -25.12 14.99
N ASP A 117 -7.45 -24.14 14.08
CA ASP A 117 -6.22 -23.39 13.79
C ASP A 117 -6.25 -21.96 14.36
N GLY A 118 -7.10 -21.72 15.37
CA GLY A 118 -7.13 -20.43 16.07
C GLY A 118 -8.01 -19.36 15.43
N GLY A 119 -8.75 -19.66 14.37
CA GLY A 119 -9.73 -18.73 13.81
C GLY A 119 -9.45 -18.31 12.37
N ILE A 120 -9.34 -17.02 12.12
CA ILE A 120 -9.13 -16.46 10.78
C ILE A 120 -7.66 -16.55 10.40
N TYR A 121 -7.41 -16.98 9.17
CA TYR A 121 -6.09 -16.95 8.53
C TYR A 121 -6.21 -16.46 7.10
N ASP A 122 -5.14 -15.87 6.59
CA ASP A 122 -5.10 -15.34 5.24
C ASP A 122 -3.93 -15.96 4.46
N TYR A 123 -4.24 -16.62 3.34
CA TYR A 123 -3.25 -16.96 2.32
C TYR A 123 -2.99 -15.75 1.43
N TRP A 124 -1.73 -15.41 1.30
CA TRP A 124 -1.24 -14.33 0.47
C TRP A 124 -0.36 -14.88 -0.63
N GLY A 125 -0.35 -14.21 -1.78
CA GLY A 125 0.58 -14.56 -2.84
C GLY A 125 1.04 -13.36 -3.64
N CYS A 126 2.28 -13.43 -4.08
CA CYS A 126 2.88 -12.47 -5.01
C CYS A 126 3.54 -13.22 -6.17
N PRO A 127 3.80 -12.56 -7.35
CA PRO A 127 4.57 -13.16 -8.43
C PRO A 127 5.90 -13.73 -7.91
N ASP A 128 6.25 -14.96 -8.33
CA ASP A 128 7.43 -15.68 -7.83
C ASP A 128 8.74 -14.91 -8.09
N GLU A 129 8.81 -14.18 -9.21
CA GLU A 129 9.99 -13.41 -9.64
C GLU A 129 10.38 -12.30 -8.66
N ILE A 130 9.42 -11.79 -7.89
CA ILE A 130 9.61 -10.69 -6.93
C ILE A 130 9.39 -11.13 -5.49
N ALA A 131 9.31 -12.44 -5.25
CA ALA A 131 9.04 -12.98 -3.91
C ALA A 131 10.11 -12.61 -2.88
N GLY A 132 11.38 -12.50 -3.30
CA GLY A 132 12.49 -12.15 -2.41
C GLY A 132 12.22 -10.86 -1.62
N PRO A 133 12.10 -9.70 -2.30
CA PRO A 133 11.80 -8.42 -1.65
C PRO A 133 10.50 -8.43 -0.81
N VAL A 134 9.45 -9.13 -1.27
CA VAL A 134 8.18 -9.22 -0.53
C VAL A 134 8.37 -9.98 0.79
N LEU A 135 9.05 -11.12 0.76
CA LEU A 135 9.29 -11.92 1.97
C LEU A 135 10.27 -11.24 2.93
N GLU A 136 11.22 -10.44 2.44
CA GLU A 136 12.08 -9.61 3.27
C GLU A 136 11.27 -8.54 4.01
N GLU A 137 10.36 -7.85 3.33
CA GLU A 137 9.47 -6.87 3.95
C GLU A 137 8.57 -7.52 5.02
N LEU A 138 7.99 -8.70 4.73
CA LEU A 138 7.20 -9.45 5.69
C LEU A 138 8.00 -9.81 6.96
N ARG A 139 9.23 -10.26 6.80
CA ARG A 139 10.10 -10.58 7.94
C ARG A 139 10.43 -9.34 8.76
N ALA A 140 10.69 -8.21 8.11
CA ALA A 140 10.96 -6.94 8.78
C ALA A 140 9.74 -6.50 9.62
N ILE A 141 8.54 -6.58 9.05
CA ILE A 141 7.28 -6.25 9.73
C ILE A 141 7.06 -7.18 10.94
N ALA A 142 7.20 -8.49 10.76
CA ALA A 142 7.02 -9.47 11.83
C ALA A 142 8.05 -9.32 12.94
N ALA A 143 9.27 -8.88 12.61
CA ALA A 143 10.31 -8.58 13.60
C ALA A 143 10.10 -7.23 14.31
N GLY A 144 9.05 -6.46 13.96
CA GLY A 144 8.83 -5.13 14.51
C GLY A 144 9.89 -4.11 14.07
N VAL A 145 10.68 -4.48 13.08
CA VAL A 145 11.64 -3.54 12.47
C VAL A 145 10.83 -2.57 11.63
N ASP A 146 10.68 -1.37 12.18
CA ASP A 146 10.06 -0.30 11.43
C ASP A 146 11.03 0.14 10.33
N SER A 147 10.79 -0.34 9.11
CA SER A 147 11.48 0.17 7.93
C SER A 147 10.97 1.59 7.56
N THR A 148 10.49 2.34 8.54
CA THR A 148 10.22 3.77 8.47
C THR A 148 11.48 4.62 8.57
N GLU A 149 12.67 4.02 8.68
CA GLU A 149 13.86 4.77 8.25
C GLU A 149 13.66 5.11 6.77
N PRO A 150 13.69 6.40 6.41
CA PRO A 150 13.59 6.79 5.00
C PRO A 150 14.65 6.00 4.25
N THR A 151 14.22 5.20 3.27
CA THR A 151 15.13 4.52 2.35
C THR A 151 16.21 5.52 1.93
N PRO A 152 17.50 5.19 1.97
CA PRO A 152 18.53 6.09 1.50
C PRO A 152 18.17 6.56 0.09
N GLY A 153 17.74 7.83 -0.06
CA GLY A 153 17.15 8.34 -1.30
C GLY A 153 15.65 8.67 -1.24
N ALA A 154 14.93 8.38 -0.14
CA ALA A 154 13.56 8.83 0.04
C ALA A 154 13.45 10.35 -0.17
N LEU A 155 12.40 10.76 -0.87
CA LEU A 155 12.13 12.17 -1.10
C LEU A 155 11.70 12.82 0.23
N SER A 156 12.31 13.95 0.55
CA SER A 156 11.88 14.79 1.68
C SER A 156 11.63 16.19 1.18
N LEU A 157 10.55 16.77 1.66
CA LEU A 157 10.19 18.16 1.42
C LEU A 157 10.56 19.07 2.60
N ASP A 158 11.18 18.52 3.66
CA ASP A 158 11.54 19.36 4.81
C ASP A 158 12.57 20.43 4.44
N GLY A 159 12.24 21.69 4.74
CA GLY A 159 13.05 22.85 4.39
C GLY A 159 13.08 23.19 2.89
N VAL A 160 12.36 22.44 2.03
CA VAL A 160 12.36 22.68 0.58
C VAL A 160 11.54 23.91 0.23
N ARG A 161 12.01 24.68 -0.75
CA ARG A 161 11.30 25.82 -1.34
C ARG A 161 11.06 25.56 -2.83
N MET A 162 9.82 25.67 -3.27
CA MET A 162 9.42 25.40 -4.66
C MET A 162 8.54 26.53 -5.19
N CYS A 163 8.59 26.74 -6.50
CA CYS A 163 7.64 27.57 -7.23
C CYS A 163 7.11 26.82 -8.45
N PRO A 164 5.86 27.03 -8.87
CA PRO A 164 5.35 26.45 -10.10
C PRO A 164 6.15 26.89 -11.32
N VAL A 165 6.53 25.97 -12.20
CA VAL A 165 7.21 26.29 -13.46
C VAL A 165 6.22 26.52 -14.61
N ALA A 166 5.02 25.93 -14.49
CA ALA A 166 3.90 26.12 -15.40
C ALA A 166 2.60 25.94 -14.61
N ALA A 167 1.58 26.71 -14.96
CA ALA A 167 0.22 26.54 -14.48
C ALA A 167 -0.71 26.42 -15.70
N THR A 168 -1.69 25.53 -15.61
CA THR A 168 -2.70 25.34 -16.67
C THR A 168 -4.07 25.75 -16.14
N GLY A 169 -4.88 26.38 -16.99
CA GLY A 169 -6.22 26.84 -16.61
C GLY A 169 -6.23 28.12 -15.76
N HIS A 170 -7.23 28.24 -14.89
CA HIS A 170 -7.43 29.39 -14.02
C HIS A 170 -6.73 29.23 -12.63
N ALA A 171 -5.53 28.60 -12.62
CA ALA A 171 -4.80 28.44 -11.38
C ALA A 171 -4.37 29.81 -10.84
N GLU A 172 -4.71 30.10 -9.57
CA GLU A 172 -4.28 31.32 -8.87
C GLU A 172 -2.81 31.30 -8.48
N VAL A 173 -2.20 30.11 -8.45
CA VAL A 173 -0.77 29.92 -8.22
C VAL A 173 -0.01 30.03 -9.55
N ASP A 174 1.07 30.77 -9.54
CA ASP A 174 1.93 31.05 -10.71
C ASP A 174 3.42 30.99 -10.33
N ARG A 175 4.31 31.38 -11.24
CA ARG A 175 5.77 31.37 -11.03
C ARG A 175 6.24 32.31 -9.91
N GLU A 176 5.43 33.25 -9.48
CA GLU A 176 5.71 34.17 -8.40
C GLU A 176 5.28 33.60 -7.05
N THR A 177 4.47 32.56 -7.06
CA THR A 177 4.01 31.88 -5.83
C THR A 177 5.13 30.98 -5.28
N LEU A 178 5.60 31.29 -4.08
CA LEU A 178 6.64 30.53 -3.40
C LEU A 178 6.06 29.68 -2.28
N PHE A 179 6.28 28.38 -2.35
CA PHE A 179 5.94 27.40 -1.32
C PHE A 179 7.16 27.15 -0.43
N SER A 180 6.97 27.19 0.87
CA SER A 180 7.97 26.79 1.87
C SER A 180 7.43 25.58 2.62
N PHE A 181 8.05 24.45 2.41
CA PHE A 181 7.63 23.17 2.94
C PHE A 181 8.29 22.86 4.28
N SER A 182 7.56 22.14 5.12
CA SER A 182 8.04 21.47 6.31
C SER A 182 7.45 20.07 6.34
N GLN A 183 8.24 19.09 6.77
CA GLN A 183 7.82 17.68 6.80
C GLN A 183 8.16 17.07 8.15
N GLU A 184 7.19 16.36 8.72
CA GLU A 184 7.34 15.56 9.93
C GLU A 184 6.77 14.15 9.67
N GLY A 185 7.68 13.19 9.53
CA GLY A 185 7.32 11.86 9.07
C GLY A 185 6.65 11.90 7.69
N PRO A 186 5.49 11.27 7.51
CA PRO A 186 4.75 11.32 6.24
C PRO A 186 3.96 12.62 6.06
N VAL A 187 3.80 13.43 7.11
CA VAL A 187 2.98 14.66 7.05
C VAL A 187 3.82 15.81 6.51
N VAL A 188 3.31 16.40 5.45
CA VAL A 188 3.89 17.58 4.80
C VAL A 188 2.96 18.75 4.99
N SER A 189 3.51 19.91 5.38
CA SER A 189 2.81 21.17 5.38
C SER A 189 3.58 22.19 4.57
N ALA A 190 2.90 23.19 4.00
CA ALA A 190 3.55 24.36 3.46
C ALA A 190 2.74 25.62 3.69
N ARG A 191 3.48 26.72 3.87
CA ARG A 191 2.96 28.06 3.71
C ARG A 191 3.41 28.60 2.36
N TYR A 192 2.52 29.26 1.64
CA TYR A 192 2.86 29.85 0.34
C TYR A 192 2.21 31.21 0.13
N SER A 193 2.83 32.03 -0.70
CA SER A 193 2.35 33.36 -1.09
C SER A 193 3.06 33.84 -2.35
N GLY A 194 2.53 34.84 -2.99
CA GLY A 194 3.07 35.47 -4.20
C GLY A 194 2.11 35.37 -5.38
N GLY A 195 2.29 36.20 -6.39
CA GLY A 195 1.37 36.34 -7.49
C GLY A 195 -0.02 36.77 -7.04
N ALA A 196 -1.05 36.07 -7.46
CA ALA A 196 -2.43 36.33 -7.05
C ALA A 196 -2.74 35.90 -5.61
N VAL A 197 -1.90 35.02 -5.01
CA VAL A 197 -2.11 34.48 -3.66
C VAL A 197 -1.48 35.41 -2.63
N GLN A 198 -2.30 36.01 -1.76
CA GLN A 198 -1.82 36.76 -0.61
C GLN A 198 -1.18 35.85 0.44
N ILE A 199 -1.87 34.76 0.79
CA ILE A 199 -1.41 33.74 1.72
C ILE A 199 -2.17 32.44 1.49
N GLY A 200 -1.45 31.33 1.55
CA GLY A 200 -2.02 29.99 1.48
C GLY A 200 -1.30 29.03 2.42
N PHE A 201 -2.02 28.00 2.82
CA PHE A 201 -1.52 26.89 3.61
C PHE A 201 -1.98 25.58 2.98
N LEU A 202 -1.11 24.60 3.00
CA LEU A 202 -1.48 23.23 2.67
C LEU A 202 -1.01 22.28 3.77
N ILE A 203 -1.72 21.18 3.88
CA ILE A 203 -1.32 20.01 4.66
C ILE A 203 -1.64 18.76 3.85
N GLY A 204 -0.73 17.80 3.84
CA GLY A 204 -0.86 16.59 3.07
C GLY A 204 0.01 15.47 3.58
N THR A 205 0.00 14.38 2.86
CA THR A 205 0.84 13.21 3.13
C THR A 205 1.71 12.89 1.93
N LEU A 206 3.01 12.71 2.18
CA LEU A 206 3.97 12.22 1.19
C LEU A 206 4.15 10.73 1.41
N SER A 207 3.89 9.95 0.35
CA SER A 207 4.13 8.52 0.31
C SER A 207 5.00 8.23 -0.90
N GLU A 208 6.26 7.84 -0.66
CA GLU A 208 7.29 7.67 -1.70
C GLU A 208 7.54 8.95 -2.49
N ASP A 209 6.97 9.05 -3.68
CA ASP A 209 7.04 10.18 -4.60
C ASP A 209 5.69 10.89 -4.80
N GLN A 210 4.62 10.42 -4.13
CA GLN A 210 3.29 10.98 -4.27
C GLN A 210 2.91 11.83 -3.08
N LEU A 211 2.64 13.12 -3.34
CA LEU A 211 2.11 14.06 -2.37
C LEU A 211 0.62 14.30 -2.65
N ALA A 212 -0.22 13.94 -1.69
CA ALA A 212 -1.64 14.26 -1.69
C ALA A 212 -1.91 15.32 -0.61
N TRP A 213 -2.59 16.43 -0.95
CA TRP A 213 -2.80 17.51 0.01
C TRP A 213 -4.16 18.19 -0.11
N ARG A 214 -4.52 18.88 0.96
CA ARG A 214 -5.60 19.87 1.01
C ARG A 214 -4.99 21.24 1.24
N TYR A 215 -5.64 22.27 0.68
CA TYR A 215 -5.18 23.64 0.83
C TYR A 215 -6.34 24.60 1.16
N VAL A 216 -5.97 25.73 1.75
CA VAL A 216 -6.79 26.92 1.89
C VAL A 216 -5.92 28.14 1.59
N GLN A 217 -6.45 29.08 0.82
CA GLN A 217 -5.73 30.30 0.45
C GLN A 217 -6.65 31.51 0.41
N ALA A 218 -6.04 32.69 0.52
CA ALA A 218 -6.68 33.98 0.29
C ALA A 218 -6.00 34.70 -0.88
N ASP A 219 -6.78 35.28 -1.78
CA ASP A 219 -6.26 36.15 -2.83
C ASP A 219 -5.96 37.57 -2.30
N GLN A 220 -5.42 38.43 -3.18
CA GLN A 220 -5.13 39.82 -2.85
C GLN A 220 -6.38 40.67 -2.46
N ALA A 221 -7.57 40.22 -2.83
CA ALA A 221 -8.85 40.84 -2.45
C ALA A 221 -9.44 40.22 -1.17
N GLY A 222 -8.76 39.25 -0.54
CA GLY A 222 -9.21 38.57 0.68
C GLY A 222 -10.27 37.50 0.44
N ARG A 223 -10.53 37.10 -0.79
CA ARG A 223 -11.43 35.99 -1.09
C ARG A 223 -10.75 34.67 -0.76
N LEU A 224 -11.48 33.79 -0.08
CA LEU A 224 -10.98 32.48 0.30
C LEU A 224 -11.31 31.43 -0.77
N ASP A 225 -10.33 30.60 -1.06
CA ASP A 225 -10.45 29.38 -1.86
C ASP A 225 -9.83 28.20 -1.14
N SER A 226 -10.34 27.01 -1.41
CA SER A 226 -9.84 25.77 -0.83
C SER A 226 -10.07 24.58 -1.75
N GLY A 227 -9.22 23.58 -1.65
CA GLY A 227 -9.34 22.40 -2.47
C GLY A 227 -8.41 21.28 -2.02
N HIS A 228 -8.28 20.31 -2.91
CA HIS A 228 -7.34 19.21 -2.76
C HIS A 228 -6.64 18.96 -4.10
N ALA A 229 -5.43 18.43 -4.01
CA ALA A 229 -4.68 18.02 -5.18
C ALA A 229 -3.72 16.87 -4.83
N PHE A 230 -3.16 16.29 -5.85
CA PHE A 230 -2.07 15.31 -5.73
C PHE A 230 -1.03 15.59 -6.82
N CYS A 231 0.21 15.26 -6.56
CA CYS A 231 1.28 15.30 -7.55
C CYS A 231 2.29 14.17 -7.28
N GLU A 232 3.06 13.88 -8.30
CA GLU A 232 4.24 13.04 -8.25
C GLU A 232 5.47 13.93 -8.16
N LEU A 233 6.39 13.59 -7.26
CA LEU A 233 7.65 14.28 -7.06
C LEU A 233 8.77 13.54 -7.78
N LEU A 234 9.53 14.26 -8.59
CA LEU A 234 10.66 13.71 -9.33
C LEU A 234 11.97 14.31 -8.82
N ARG A 235 12.95 13.47 -8.54
CA ARG A 235 14.33 13.92 -8.31
C ARG A 235 15.04 14.04 -9.65
N LEU A 236 15.45 15.24 -9.97
CA LEU A 236 16.21 15.53 -11.18
C LEU A 236 17.68 15.07 -11.02
N PRO A 237 18.42 14.84 -12.13
CA PRO A 237 19.82 14.44 -12.08
C PRO A 237 20.76 15.40 -11.33
N ASP A 238 20.36 16.66 -11.20
CA ASP A 238 21.08 17.70 -10.44
C ASP A 238 20.68 17.77 -8.95
N GLY A 239 19.87 16.81 -8.49
CA GLY A 239 19.40 16.68 -7.11
C GLY A 239 18.21 17.54 -6.74
N ARG A 240 17.72 18.42 -7.63
CA ARG A 240 16.51 19.21 -7.41
C ARG A 240 15.26 18.34 -7.45
N LEU A 241 14.22 18.77 -6.76
CA LEU A 241 12.88 18.17 -6.82
C LEU A 241 11.98 18.95 -7.80
N ARG A 242 11.17 18.20 -8.51
CA ARG A 242 10.15 18.74 -9.43
C ARG A 242 8.82 18.09 -9.16
#